data_35dfe9c9cfe273eb801d1345c9a7c621
#
_entry.id   35dfe9c9cfe273eb801d1345c9a7c621
#
_cell.length_a   1.000
_cell.length_b   1.000
_cell.length_c   1.000
_cell.angle_alpha   90.00
_cell.angle_beta   90.00
_cell.angle_gamma   90.00
#
_symmetry.space_group_name_H-M   'P 1'
#
loop_
_entity.id
_entity.type
_entity.pdbx_description
1 polymer ?
#
loop_
_entity_poly.entity_id
_entity_poly.type
_entity_poly.pdbx_seq_one_letter_code
_entity_poly.pdbx_strand_id
1 'polypeptide(L)'
;MKISKFIYAAVVGGVLASCQSVDTPMFSDKDAFVAFDSKSTSIAENAAREVKIPISLVASKGLDVSVGFEIDTTAYAGKNAAKEGVNYRLKNTSNTLSFTDGGEMVAYLSIEPIDNGTYDGDVCFDIKFSAPEGCNLGANYTTTVTISDDDHPLAAAGILGTYTASGVSPFEDDNGATFTWTCEVVKDADYIDRVWFTQIVPTESGAVYKSVMGTVSADFKSITINAGQDLGTYGSTYTLSLDFNGASSATAYVSNNTIAINTFVLASAASGGETVGYLTGVRTLTLTKVEE
;
A
#
# COMPACT_ATOMS: atom_id res chain seq x y z
N MET A 1 -77.48 -19.82 -24.23
CA MET A 1 -77.27 -18.42 -23.83
C MET A 1 -76.00 -17.93 -24.56
N LYS A 2 -76.12 -16.82 -25.26
CA LYS A 2 -75.29 -16.45 -26.41
C LYS A 2 -73.87 -16.08 -26.05
N ILE A 3 -72.87 -16.70 -26.74
CA ILE A 3 -71.46 -16.39 -26.73
C ILE A 3 -71.20 -15.37 -27.86
N SER A 4 -70.77 -14.19 -27.51
CA SER A 4 -70.39 -13.15 -28.46
C SER A 4 -68.90 -13.34 -28.81
N LYS A 5 -68.58 -13.51 -30.09
CA LYS A 5 -67.24 -13.59 -30.62
C LYS A 5 -66.77 -12.19 -30.96
N PHE A 6 -65.68 -11.75 -30.30
CA PHE A 6 -64.95 -10.57 -30.71
C PHE A 6 -63.77 -10.99 -31.58
N ILE A 7 -63.80 -10.48 -32.80
CA ILE A 7 -62.70 -10.60 -33.79
C ILE A 7 -61.69 -9.49 -33.47
N TYR A 8 -60.49 -9.85 -33.13
CA TYR A 8 -59.38 -8.90 -33.07
C TYR A 8 -58.68 -8.86 -34.44
N ALA A 9 -58.76 -7.72 -35.09
CA ALA A 9 -57.96 -7.43 -36.27
C ALA A 9 -56.52 -7.11 -35.82
N ALA A 10 -55.59 -7.92 -36.18
CA ALA A 10 -54.18 -7.66 -35.97
C ALA A 10 -53.68 -6.64 -37.01
N VAL A 11 -53.42 -5.41 -36.55
CA VAL A 11 -52.67 -4.43 -37.33
C VAL A 11 -51.20 -4.78 -37.23
N VAL A 12 -50.63 -5.34 -38.28
CA VAL A 12 -49.17 -5.51 -38.41
C VAL A 12 -48.58 -4.15 -38.79
N GLY A 13 -48.21 -3.36 -37.78
CA GLY A 13 -47.40 -2.17 -37.94
C GLY A 13 -45.94 -2.60 -38.10
N GLY A 14 -45.40 -2.55 -39.31
CA GLY A 14 -44.00 -2.73 -39.56
C GLY A 14 -43.18 -1.65 -38.89
N VAL A 15 -42.55 -1.99 -37.79
CA VAL A 15 -41.48 -1.16 -37.18
C VAL A 15 -40.26 -1.39 -38.08
N LEU A 16 -39.97 -0.47 -38.96
CA LEU A 16 -38.64 -0.35 -39.58
C LEU A 16 -37.72 0.08 -38.44
N ALA A 17 -37.06 -0.91 -37.85
CA ALA A 17 -35.92 -0.67 -37.01
C ALA A 17 -34.84 -0.03 -37.90
N SER A 18 -34.76 1.29 -37.86
CA SER A 18 -33.59 2.02 -38.30
C SER A 18 -32.44 1.54 -37.42
N CYS A 19 -31.66 0.59 -37.91
CA CYS A 19 -30.31 0.39 -37.40
C CYS A 19 -29.53 1.68 -37.72
N GLN A 20 -29.63 2.67 -36.87
CA GLN A 20 -28.55 3.65 -36.77
C GLN A 20 -27.33 2.86 -36.32
N SER A 21 -26.37 2.73 -37.26
CA SER A 21 -25.02 2.33 -36.90
C SER A 21 -24.57 3.34 -35.82
N VAL A 22 -24.58 2.93 -34.58
CA VAL A 22 -23.89 3.68 -33.53
C VAL A 22 -22.44 3.55 -33.95
N ASP A 23 -21.86 4.61 -34.50
CA ASP A 23 -20.43 4.71 -34.69
C ASP A 23 -19.84 4.68 -33.26
N THR A 24 -19.60 3.48 -32.77
CA THR A 24 -18.76 3.31 -31.58
C THR A 24 -17.41 3.87 -31.95
N PRO A 25 -16.91 4.88 -31.24
CA PRO A 25 -15.58 5.41 -31.51
C PRO A 25 -14.59 4.26 -31.40
N MET A 26 -14.09 3.80 -32.54
CA MET A 26 -13.06 2.77 -32.58
C MET A 26 -11.72 3.44 -32.32
N PHE A 27 -10.95 2.86 -31.39
CA PHE A 27 -9.57 3.27 -31.13
C PHE A 27 -8.79 3.23 -32.47
N SER A 28 -8.11 4.29 -32.78
CA SER A 28 -7.27 4.41 -33.96
C SER A 28 -5.83 4.72 -33.58
N ASP A 29 -4.88 4.49 -34.50
CA ASP A 29 -3.47 4.80 -34.23
C ASP A 29 -3.20 6.30 -34.00
N LYS A 30 -4.15 7.18 -34.37
CA LYS A 30 -4.10 8.60 -34.00
C LYS A 30 -4.30 8.85 -32.50
N ASP A 31 -4.95 7.91 -31.84
CA ASP A 31 -5.22 7.92 -30.41
C ASP A 31 -4.15 7.15 -29.62
N ALA A 32 -3.16 6.57 -30.33
CA ALA A 32 -2.07 5.84 -29.71
C ALA A 32 -1.29 6.71 -28.72
N PHE A 33 -0.89 6.10 -27.61
CA PHE A 33 -0.12 6.78 -26.59
C PHE A 33 0.87 5.85 -25.89
N VAL A 34 1.91 6.46 -25.31
CA VAL A 34 2.86 5.80 -24.43
C VAL A 34 2.63 6.24 -22.99
N ALA A 35 2.70 5.29 -22.05
CA ALA A 35 2.50 5.54 -20.62
C ALA A 35 3.28 4.55 -19.77
N PHE A 36 3.59 4.95 -18.52
CA PHE A 36 3.98 4.00 -17.48
C PHE A 36 2.77 3.17 -17.04
N ASP A 37 2.99 1.90 -16.74
CA ASP A 37 1.94 1.02 -16.24
C ASP A 37 1.51 1.39 -14.81
N SER A 38 2.41 2.00 -14.03
CA SER A 38 2.15 2.47 -12.67
C SER A 38 2.62 3.92 -12.45
N LYS A 39 1.94 4.62 -11.56
CA LYS A 39 2.34 5.98 -11.11
C LYS A 39 3.49 5.97 -10.11
N SER A 40 3.78 4.80 -9.51
CA SER A 40 4.87 4.64 -8.56
C SER A 40 5.40 3.21 -8.58
N THR A 41 6.67 3.06 -8.26
CA THR A 41 7.37 1.79 -8.13
C THR A 41 8.32 1.88 -6.94
N SER A 42 8.32 0.87 -6.06
CA SER A 42 9.31 0.73 -5.00
C SER A 42 10.31 -0.35 -5.36
N ILE A 43 11.58 -0.08 -5.12
CA ILE A 43 12.72 -0.96 -5.38
C ILE A 43 13.49 -1.09 -4.07
N ALA A 44 13.70 -2.30 -3.57
CA ALA A 44 14.56 -2.51 -2.41
C ALA A 44 16.02 -2.20 -2.78
N GLU A 45 16.76 -1.51 -1.92
CA GLU A 45 18.16 -1.14 -2.14
C GLU A 45 19.04 -2.39 -2.37
N ASN A 46 18.80 -3.45 -1.59
CA ASN A 46 19.50 -4.73 -1.67
C ASN A 46 18.99 -5.66 -2.79
N ALA A 47 18.14 -5.19 -3.70
CA ALA A 47 17.66 -6.04 -4.78
C ALA A 47 18.83 -6.59 -5.61
N ALA A 48 18.95 -7.92 -5.62
CA ALA A 48 20.09 -8.63 -6.22
C ALA A 48 20.22 -8.48 -7.74
N ARG A 49 19.24 -7.85 -8.39
CA ARG A 49 19.16 -7.71 -9.86
C ARG A 49 18.58 -6.37 -10.24
N GLU A 50 18.82 -5.97 -11.49
CA GLU A 50 18.11 -4.85 -12.10
C GLU A 50 16.59 -5.04 -12.02
N VAL A 51 15.91 -3.96 -11.69
CA VAL A 51 14.44 -3.88 -11.68
C VAL A 51 13.98 -3.21 -12.98
N LYS A 52 13.03 -3.84 -13.65
CA LYS A 52 12.47 -3.36 -14.92
C LYS A 52 11.15 -2.67 -14.69
N ILE A 53 11.08 -1.39 -15.01
CA ILE A 53 9.85 -0.59 -14.97
C ILE A 53 9.21 -0.68 -16.35
N PRO A 54 8.00 -1.29 -16.46
CA PRO A 54 7.34 -1.46 -17.74
C PRO A 54 6.71 -0.15 -18.23
N ILE A 55 6.82 0.04 -19.55
CA ILE A 55 6.25 1.16 -20.28
C ILE A 55 5.47 0.58 -21.46
N SER A 56 4.20 0.90 -21.54
CA SER A 56 3.30 0.39 -22.55
C SER A 56 3.05 1.41 -23.65
N LEU A 57 3.18 0.95 -24.90
CA LEU A 57 2.62 1.61 -26.07
C LEU A 57 1.19 1.06 -26.28
N VAL A 58 0.19 1.93 -26.12
CA VAL A 58 -1.20 1.57 -26.41
C VAL A 58 -1.52 2.02 -27.84
N ALA A 59 -1.65 1.05 -28.73
CA ALA A 59 -1.93 1.24 -30.15
C ALA A 59 -2.82 0.09 -30.65
N SER A 60 -3.45 0.25 -31.83
CA SER A 60 -4.23 -0.83 -32.46
C SER A 60 -3.33 -1.94 -33.04
N LYS A 61 -2.12 -1.57 -33.37
CA LYS A 61 -1.00 -2.43 -33.81
C LYS A 61 0.30 -1.76 -33.40
N GLY A 62 1.43 -2.43 -33.53
CA GLY A 62 2.74 -1.81 -33.32
C GLY A 62 2.93 -0.59 -34.22
N LEU A 63 3.61 0.40 -33.70
CA LEU A 63 3.94 1.66 -34.38
C LEU A 63 5.42 1.97 -34.18
N ASP A 64 6.00 2.68 -35.13
CA ASP A 64 7.30 3.32 -34.92
C ASP A 64 7.12 4.54 -33.98
N VAL A 65 7.61 4.39 -32.74
CA VAL A 65 7.53 5.41 -31.70
C VAL A 65 8.90 5.62 -31.07
N SER A 66 9.27 6.85 -30.87
CA SER A 66 10.45 7.24 -30.10
C SER A 66 10.03 8.20 -28.99
N VAL A 67 10.37 7.88 -27.75
CA VAL A 67 10.07 8.70 -26.57
C VAL A 67 11.33 8.90 -25.72
N GLY A 68 11.68 10.15 -25.49
CA GLY A 68 12.71 10.52 -24.53
C GLY A 68 12.19 10.47 -23.12
N PHE A 69 13.09 10.28 -22.16
CA PHE A 69 12.78 10.40 -20.74
C PHE A 69 13.89 11.16 -19.99
N GLU A 70 13.52 11.74 -18.87
CA GLU A 70 14.44 12.40 -17.95
C GLU A 70 14.20 11.93 -16.52
N ILE A 71 15.25 11.95 -15.72
CA ILE A 71 15.20 11.74 -14.27
C ILE A 71 15.09 13.09 -13.59
N ASP A 72 14.05 13.29 -12.78
CA ASP A 72 13.80 14.52 -12.05
C ASP A 72 13.79 14.27 -10.55
N THR A 73 14.71 14.90 -9.85
CA THR A 73 14.83 14.84 -8.39
C THR A 73 14.41 16.15 -7.70
N THR A 74 13.90 17.11 -8.46
CA THR A 74 13.65 18.48 -7.97
C THR A 74 12.66 18.52 -6.81
N ALA A 75 11.62 17.66 -6.85
CA ALA A 75 10.62 17.58 -5.79
C ALA A 75 11.20 17.05 -4.46
N TYR A 76 12.34 16.37 -4.50
CA TYR A 76 13.00 15.71 -3.37
C TYR A 76 14.25 16.41 -2.89
N ALA A 77 14.62 17.52 -3.53
CA ALA A 77 15.86 18.26 -3.25
C ALA A 77 15.95 18.71 -1.78
N GLY A 78 17.10 18.43 -1.14
CA GLY A 78 17.34 18.78 0.27
C GLY A 78 16.66 17.83 1.29
N LYS A 79 16.05 16.75 0.83
CA LYS A 79 15.41 15.72 1.65
C LYS A 79 15.97 14.34 1.28
N ASN A 80 15.25 13.63 0.46
CA ASN A 80 15.47 12.24 0.09
C ASN A 80 15.59 12.06 -1.44
N ALA A 81 16.26 12.97 -2.11
CA ALA A 81 16.56 12.87 -3.54
C ALA A 81 17.57 11.76 -3.83
N ALA A 82 17.19 10.78 -4.65
CA ALA A 82 18.09 9.73 -5.09
C ALA A 82 19.16 10.31 -6.03
N LYS A 83 20.39 9.74 -5.97
CA LYS A 83 21.53 10.15 -6.79
C LYS A 83 22.04 9.00 -7.62
N GLU A 84 22.13 9.21 -8.93
CA GLU A 84 22.76 8.22 -9.83
C GLU A 84 24.22 8.00 -9.46
N GLY A 85 24.65 6.74 -9.47
CA GLY A 85 25.99 6.32 -9.05
C GLY A 85 26.19 6.20 -7.54
N VAL A 86 25.20 6.60 -6.73
CA VAL A 86 25.18 6.47 -5.27
C VAL A 86 24.08 5.51 -4.83
N ASN A 87 22.83 5.79 -5.18
CA ASN A 87 21.68 4.99 -4.79
C ASN A 87 21.21 4.03 -5.90
N TYR A 88 21.51 4.37 -7.17
CA TYR A 88 21.13 3.53 -8.31
C TYR A 88 22.05 3.77 -9.52
N ARG A 89 21.95 2.86 -10.50
CA ARG A 89 22.48 3.03 -11.86
C ARG A 89 21.38 2.80 -12.87
N LEU A 90 21.23 3.71 -13.82
CA LEU A 90 20.38 3.50 -14.97
C LEU A 90 21.14 2.57 -15.94
N LYS A 91 20.51 1.47 -16.36
CA LYS A 91 21.11 0.45 -17.24
C LYS A 91 20.79 0.69 -18.71
N ASN A 92 19.86 1.57 -19.02
CA ASN A 92 19.56 1.96 -20.40
C ASN A 92 20.74 2.71 -21.00
N THR A 93 21.11 2.37 -22.21
CA THR A 93 22.26 2.97 -22.91
C THR A 93 21.97 4.35 -23.51
N SER A 94 20.70 4.75 -23.54
CA SER A 94 20.23 6.05 -23.99
C SER A 94 19.02 6.50 -23.18
N ASN A 95 18.76 7.79 -23.16
CA ASN A 95 17.55 8.37 -22.55
C ASN A 95 16.36 8.38 -23.54
N THR A 96 16.33 7.41 -24.46
CA THR A 96 15.27 7.26 -25.46
C THR A 96 14.86 5.80 -25.52
N LEU A 97 13.55 5.57 -25.49
CA LEU A 97 12.92 4.27 -25.73
C LEU A 97 12.33 4.28 -27.12
N SER A 98 12.43 3.16 -27.81
CA SER A 98 11.92 2.99 -29.15
C SER A 98 11.01 1.76 -29.24
N PHE A 99 9.89 1.92 -29.91
CA PHE A 99 8.98 0.86 -30.34
C PHE A 99 9.04 0.80 -31.86
N THR A 100 8.86 -0.38 -32.42
CA THR A 100 8.87 -0.58 -33.88
C THR A 100 7.54 -1.14 -34.37
N ASP A 101 7.15 -0.78 -35.59
CA ASP A 101 5.92 -1.31 -36.19
C ASP A 101 5.96 -2.85 -36.26
N GLY A 102 4.90 -3.48 -35.74
CA GLY A 102 4.81 -4.93 -35.59
C GLY A 102 5.70 -5.55 -34.52
N GLY A 103 6.39 -4.74 -33.73
CA GLY A 103 7.24 -5.16 -32.59
C GLY A 103 6.49 -5.23 -31.27
N GLU A 104 7.26 -5.39 -30.20
CA GLU A 104 6.75 -5.41 -28.83
C GLU A 104 6.13 -4.05 -28.45
N MET A 105 4.97 -4.07 -27.80
CA MET A 105 4.30 -2.87 -27.30
C MET A 105 4.67 -2.54 -25.85
N VAL A 106 5.65 -3.22 -25.27
CA VAL A 106 6.19 -2.96 -23.94
C VAL A 106 7.68 -2.74 -24.04
N ALA A 107 8.16 -1.65 -23.52
CA ALA A 107 9.58 -1.36 -23.30
C ALA A 107 9.86 -1.29 -21.81
N TYR A 108 11.15 -1.30 -21.44
CA TYR A 108 11.55 -1.29 -20.02
C TYR A 108 12.60 -0.23 -19.76
N LEU A 109 12.42 0.49 -18.65
CA LEU A 109 13.50 1.16 -17.97
C LEU A 109 14.11 0.21 -16.95
N SER A 110 15.42 0.01 -17.03
CA SER A 110 16.14 -0.91 -16.16
C SER A 110 16.98 -0.13 -15.16
N ILE A 111 16.70 -0.32 -13.87
CA ILE A 111 17.34 0.33 -12.75
C ILE A 111 18.04 -0.73 -11.90
N GLU A 112 19.33 -0.56 -11.68
CA GLU A 112 20.12 -1.35 -10.75
C GLU A 112 20.26 -0.53 -9.46
N PRO A 113 19.63 -0.92 -8.33
CA PRO A 113 19.86 -0.26 -7.06
C PRO A 113 21.28 -0.52 -6.57
N ILE A 114 21.79 0.35 -5.72
CA ILE A 114 23.13 0.25 -5.11
C ILE A 114 22.92 0.17 -3.61
N ASP A 115 23.13 -1.02 -3.06
CA ASP A 115 23.16 -1.28 -1.63
C ASP A 115 24.45 -0.69 -1.02
N ASN A 116 24.32 0.11 0.04
CA ASN A 116 25.45 0.79 0.66
C ASN A 116 25.72 0.34 2.10
N GLY A 117 24.86 -0.49 2.70
CA GLY A 117 25.00 -1.03 4.05
C GLY A 117 24.89 0.05 5.15
N THR A 118 24.27 1.18 4.85
CA THR A 118 24.13 2.31 5.79
C THR A 118 22.72 2.87 5.71
N TYR A 119 22.04 2.95 6.86
CA TYR A 119 20.73 3.57 6.90
C TYR A 119 20.83 5.08 6.65
N ASP A 120 20.38 5.53 5.51
CA ASP A 120 20.24 6.95 5.12
C ASP A 120 18.80 7.32 4.69
N GLY A 121 17.90 6.35 4.75
CA GLY A 121 16.48 6.47 4.51
C GLY A 121 16.07 6.30 3.05
N ASP A 122 14.79 6.03 2.83
CA ASP A 122 14.24 5.85 1.49
C ASP A 122 14.49 7.10 0.63
N VAL A 123 14.97 6.89 -0.61
CA VAL A 123 15.25 7.99 -1.55
C VAL A 123 14.40 7.86 -2.80
N CYS A 124 14.05 9.01 -3.40
CA CYS A 124 13.10 9.08 -4.48
C CYS A 124 13.60 9.88 -5.68
N PHE A 125 13.07 9.56 -6.85
CA PHE A 125 13.15 10.36 -8.06
C PHE A 125 11.94 10.09 -8.95
N ASP A 126 11.59 11.06 -9.79
CA ASP A 126 10.59 10.90 -10.82
C ASP A 126 11.25 10.58 -12.16
N ILE A 127 10.57 9.79 -12.97
CA ILE A 127 10.88 9.59 -14.39
C ILE A 127 9.78 10.22 -15.18
N LYS A 128 10.12 11.15 -16.09
CA LYS A 128 9.17 11.87 -16.94
C LYS A 128 9.45 11.61 -18.40
N PHE A 129 8.41 11.36 -19.18
CA PHE A 129 8.53 11.34 -20.63
C PHE A 129 8.55 12.76 -21.21
N SER A 130 9.42 12.99 -22.19
CA SER A 130 9.29 14.10 -23.13
C SER A 130 8.24 13.77 -24.20
N ALA A 131 7.85 14.79 -24.97
CA ALA A 131 6.89 14.59 -26.05
C ALA A 131 7.40 13.49 -27.03
N PRO A 132 6.64 12.42 -27.25
CA PRO A 132 7.06 11.33 -28.13
C PRO A 132 6.91 11.71 -29.61
N GLU A 133 7.67 11.03 -30.46
CA GLU A 133 7.44 11.04 -31.89
C GLU A 133 6.61 9.79 -32.26
N GLY A 134 5.58 9.96 -33.07
CA GLY A 134 4.74 8.87 -33.58
C GLY A 134 3.49 8.53 -32.75
N CYS A 135 3.33 9.04 -31.55
CA CYS A 135 2.12 8.87 -30.73
C CYS A 135 1.91 10.02 -29.74
N ASN A 136 0.91 9.91 -28.86
CA ASN A 136 0.65 10.89 -27.79
C ASN A 136 1.26 10.44 -26.46
N LEU A 137 1.30 11.34 -25.46
CA LEU A 137 1.53 10.99 -24.07
C LEU A 137 0.22 10.49 -23.43
N GLY A 138 0.28 9.39 -22.72
CA GLY A 138 -0.81 8.93 -21.88
C GLY A 138 -0.90 9.69 -20.56
N ALA A 139 -1.93 9.38 -19.77
CA ALA A 139 -2.16 10.05 -18.48
C ALA A 139 -1.02 9.80 -17.47
N ASN A 140 -0.37 8.63 -17.53
CA ASN A 140 0.76 8.28 -16.68
C ASN A 140 2.08 8.53 -17.44
N TYR A 141 2.40 9.77 -17.77
CA TYR A 141 3.68 10.14 -18.41
C TYR A 141 4.80 10.43 -17.40
N THR A 142 4.49 10.33 -16.11
CA THR A 142 5.44 10.42 -15.00
C THR A 142 5.20 9.25 -14.06
N THR A 143 6.27 8.68 -13.52
CA THR A 143 6.25 7.68 -12.45
C THR A 143 7.27 8.05 -11.38
N THR A 144 6.91 7.86 -10.10
CA THR A 144 7.83 8.03 -8.97
C THR A 144 8.50 6.70 -8.67
N VAL A 145 9.82 6.71 -8.56
CA VAL A 145 10.61 5.57 -8.11
C VAL A 145 11.11 5.86 -6.70
N THR A 146 10.80 4.96 -5.78
CA THR A 146 11.33 4.96 -4.43
C THR A 146 12.34 3.82 -4.30
N ILE A 147 13.57 4.12 -3.91
CA ILE A 147 14.54 3.12 -3.49
C ILE A 147 14.40 3.00 -1.98
N SER A 148 13.94 1.84 -1.53
CA SER A 148 13.67 1.58 -0.13
C SER A 148 14.92 1.09 0.55
N ASP A 149 15.35 1.84 1.56
CA ASP A 149 16.49 1.53 2.40
C ASP A 149 16.15 0.35 3.33
N ASP A 150 16.88 -0.74 3.23
CA ASP A 150 16.70 -1.94 4.05
C ASP A 150 17.66 -2.03 5.24
N ASP A 151 18.59 -1.08 5.38
CA ASP A 151 19.56 -1.00 6.47
C ASP A 151 18.98 -0.39 7.76
N HIS A 152 17.66 -0.17 7.78
CA HIS A 152 17.01 0.40 8.98
C HIS A 152 17.32 -0.47 10.20
N PRO A 153 17.85 0.12 11.31
CA PRO A 153 18.30 -0.66 12.48
C PRO A 153 17.20 -1.53 13.10
N LEU A 154 15.93 -1.13 12.98
CA LEU A 154 14.79 -1.94 13.44
C LEU A 154 14.53 -3.14 12.52
N ALA A 155 14.87 -3.06 11.23
CA ALA A 155 14.83 -4.20 10.30
C ALA A 155 15.95 -5.17 10.64
N ALA A 156 17.19 -4.68 10.78
CA ALA A 156 18.35 -5.47 11.19
C ALA A 156 18.14 -6.14 12.57
N ALA A 157 17.45 -5.48 13.50
CA ALA A 157 17.06 -6.05 14.80
C ALA A 157 15.90 -7.06 14.71
N GLY A 158 15.33 -7.29 13.53
CA GLY A 158 14.23 -8.22 13.31
C GLY A 158 12.87 -7.76 13.83
N ILE A 159 12.72 -6.48 14.20
CA ILE A 159 11.49 -5.94 14.81
C ILE A 159 10.39 -5.69 13.76
N LEU A 160 10.78 -5.23 12.56
CA LEU A 160 9.81 -4.91 11.51
C LEU A 160 9.29 -6.18 10.83
N GLY A 161 8.03 -6.17 10.39
CA GLY A 161 7.43 -7.24 9.60
C GLY A 161 6.01 -7.60 10.01
N THR A 162 5.53 -8.69 9.43
CA THR A 162 4.20 -9.24 9.69
C THR A 162 4.26 -10.24 10.85
N TYR A 163 3.28 -10.15 11.74
CA TYR A 163 3.16 -11.00 12.93
C TYR A 163 1.78 -11.63 13.03
N THR A 164 1.75 -12.87 13.50
CA THR A 164 0.53 -13.46 14.06
C THR A 164 0.43 -13.03 15.51
N ALA A 165 -0.57 -12.21 15.81
CA ALA A 165 -0.91 -11.79 17.16
C ALA A 165 -1.79 -12.84 17.84
N SER A 166 -1.57 -13.10 19.12
CA SER A 166 -2.42 -13.97 19.91
C SER A 166 -2.53 -13.51 21.35
N GLY A 167 -3.67 -13.79 21.97
CA GLY A 167 -3.92 -13.50 23.38
C GLY A 167 -5.24 -14.04 23.87
N VAL A 168 -5.39 -14.13 25.18
CA VAL A 168 -6.58 -14.66 25.85
C VAL A 168 -7.50 -13.52 26.22
N SER A 169 -8.80 -13.63 25.90
CA SER A 169 -9.80 -12.64 26.32
C SER A 169 -9.79 -12.39 27.82
N PRO A 170 -9.90 -11.13 28.27
CA PRO A 170 -10.08 -10.78 29.66
C PRO A 170 -11.54 -10.86 30.12
N PHE A 171 -12.49 -10.99 29.20
CA PHE A 171 -13.93 -10.90 29.49
C PHE A 171 -14.51 -12.25 29.89
N GLU A 172 -15.39 -12.26 30.90
CA GLU A 172 -16.01 -13.49 31.41
C GLU A 172 -16.92 -14.15 30.34
N ASP A 173 -17.61 -13.34 29.55
CA ASP A 173 -18.52 -13.80 28.48
C ASP A 173 -17.80 -14.60 27.38
N ASP A 174 -16.51 -14.36 27.18
CA ASP A 174 -15.69 -15.08 26.20
C ASP A 174 -15.14 -16.41 26.73
N ASN A 175 -15.39 -16.74 28.00
CA ASN A 175 -14.97 -17.99 28.63
C ASN A 175 -13.48 -18.34 28.41
N GLY A 176 -12.61 -17.35 28.42
CA GLY A 176 -11.17 -17.52 28.20
C GLY A 176 -10.80 -17.85 26.75
N ALA A 177 -11.59 -17.43 25.78
CA ALA A 177 -11.29 -17.59 24.36
C ALA A 177 -9.92 -17.01 24.00
N THR A 178 -9.21 -17.70 23.15
CA THR A 178 -7.96 -17.21 22.56
C THR A 178 -8.26 -16.58 21.21
N PHE A 179 -7.87 -15.33 21.04
CA PHE A 179 -7.94 -14.62 19.77
C PHE A 179 -6.62 -14.73 19.02
N THR A 180 -6.71 -14.78 17.70
CA THR A 180 -5.57 -14.68 16.78
C THR A 180 -5.92 -13.76 15.63
N TRP A 181 -4.98 -12.87 15.26
CA TRP A 181 -5.15 -11.94 14.16
C TRP A 181 -3.78 -11.54 13.57
N THR A 182 -3.76 -10.80 12.49
CA THR A 182 -2.54 -10.28 11.89
C THR A 182 -2.25 -8.88 12.42
N CYS A 183 -1.00 -8.63 12.81
CA CYS A 183 -0.49 -7.31 13.16
C CYS A 183 0.82 -7.08 12.38
N GLU A 184 0.92 -5.95 11.70
CA GLU A 184 2.18 -5.53 11.11
C GLU A 184 2.88 -4.54 12.03
N VAL A 185 4.20 -4.67 12.13
CA VAL A 185 5.08 -3.72 12.82
C VAL A 185 5.90 -3.02 11.76
N VAL A 186 5.61 -1.74 11.55
CA VAL A 186 6.24 -0.93 10.50
C VAL A 186 7.07 0.20 11.11
N LYS A 187 8.12 0.63 10.40
CA LYS A 187 8.95 1.77 10.83
C LYS A 187 8.17 3.07 10.80
N ASP A 188 8.53 4.02 11.66
CA ASP A 188 8.08 5.41 11.57
C ASP A 188 8.81 6.12 10.40
N ALA A 189 8.14 7.08 9.76
CA ALA A 189 8.70 7.80 8.62
C ALA A 189 9.77 8.83 9.03
N ASP A 190 9.67 9.38 10.25
CA ASP A 190 10.47 10.52 10.70
C ASP A 190 11.46 10.16 11.83
N TYR A 191 11.19 9.05 12.55
CA TYR A 191 11.92 8.69 13.77
C TYR A 191 12.46 7.26 13.71
N ILE A 192 13.76 7.13 13.82
CA ILE A 192 14.50 5.86 13.70
C ILE A 192 14.20 4.86 14.82
N ASP A 193 13.74 5.33 15.97
CA ASP A 193 13.44 4.54 17.16
C ASP A 193 11.96 4.27 17.39
N ARG A 194 11.10 4.55 16.39
CA ARG A 194 9.65 4.37 16.50
C ARG A 194 9.12 3.33 15.54
N VAL A 195 8.10 2.63 16.02
CA VAL A 195 7.34 1.66 15.24
C VAL A 195 5.84 1.94 15.36
N TRP A 196 5.10 1.49 14.36
CA TRP A 196 3.64 1.48 14.36
C TRP A 196 3.13 0.05 14.31
N PHE A 197 2.24 -0.30 15.23
CA PHE A 197 1.48 -1.55 15.23
C PHE A 197 0.16 -1.30 14.50
N THR A 198 -0.07 -1.93 13.36
CA THR A 198 -1.26 -1.68 12.53
C THR A 198 -2.54 -2.16 13.20
N GLN A 199 -2.46 -3.21 13.99
CA GLN A 199 -3.58 -3.75 14.75
C GLN A 199 -3.10 -4.43 16.03
N ILE A 200 -3.11 -3.70 17.15
CA ILE A 200 -2.60 -4.20 18.43
C ILE A 200 -3.65 -4.93 19.27
N VAL A 201 -4.92 -4.82 18.94
CA VAL A 201 -6.06 -5.48 19.62
C VAL A 201 -6.79 -6.42 18.67
N PRO A 202 -7.53 -7.43 19.18
CA PRO A 202 -8.33 -8.31 18.33
C PRO A 202 -9.34 -7.56 17.46
N THR A 203 -9.62 -8.11 16.28
CA THR A 203 -10.58 -7.53 15.33
C THR A 203 -12.01 -7.72 15.83
N GLU A 204 -12.78 -6.63 15.84
CA GLU A 204 -14.21 -6.64 16.09
C GLU A 204 -14.99 -6.15 14.88
N SER A 205 -16.10 -6.82 14.59
CA SER A 205 -16.96 -6.47 13.47
C SER A 205 -17.57 -5.08 13.68
N GLY A 206 -17.39 -4.18 12.70
CA GLY A 206 -17.88 -2.80 12.78
C GLY A 206 -16.90 -1.81 13.41
N ALA A 207 -15.73 -2.27 13.87
CA ALA A 207 -14.64 -1.38 14.29
C ALA A 207 -13.76 -0.98 13.11
N VAL A 208 -13.28 0.27 13.13
CA VAL A 208 -12.26 0.78 12.22
C VAL A 208 -11.05 1.16 13.09
N TYR A 209 -9.99 0.38 12.96
CA TYR A 209 -8.80 0.55 13.78
C TYR A 209 -7.77 1.48 13.14
N LYS A 210 -7.00 2.15 14.00
CA LYS A 210 -5.81 2.93 13.67
C LYS A 210 -4.58 2.27 14.26
N SER A 211 -3.45 2.52 13.63
CA SER A 211 -2.15 2.07 14.14
C SER A 211 -1.77 2.81 15.43
N VAL A 212 -1.04 2.15 16.31
CA VAL A 212 -0.50 2.73 17.52
C VAL A 212 1.02 2.74 17.51
N MET A 213 1.58 3.77 18.07
CA MET A 213 3.01 4.03 18.09
C MET A 213 3.66 3.42 19.32
N GLY A 214 4.84 2.81 19.13
CA GLY A 214 5.74 2.41 20.19
C GLY A 214 7.14 2.99 20.00
N THR A 215 7.84 3.28 21.08
CA THR A 215 9.24 3.72 21.07
C THR A 215 10.14 2.55 21.46
N VAL A 216 11.09 2.24 20.60
CA VAL A 216 12.03 1.11 20.76
C VAL A 216 13.22 1.56 21.60
N SER A 217 13.63 0.72 22.55
CA SER A 217 14.84 0.96 23.36
C SER A 217 16.11 0.87 22.51
N ALA A 218 17.17 1.57 22.95
CA ALA A 218 18.45 1.60 22.24
C ALA A 218 19.14 0.23 22.09
N ASP A 219 18.77 -0.74 22.91
CA ASP A 219 19.27 -2.12 22.81
C ASP A 219 18.35 -3.05 22.01
N PHE A 220 17.29 -2.51 21.41
CA PHE A 220 16.27 -3.20 20.61
C PHE A 220 15.53 -4.34 21.36
N LYS A 221 15.58 -4.38 22.69
CA LYS A 221 14.98 -5.47 23.49
C LYS A 221 13.61 -5.14 24.03
N SER A 222 13.19 -3.90 23.96
CA SER A 222 11.87 -3.47 24.45
C SER A 222 11.28 -2.35 23.61
N ILE A 223 9.95 -2.26 23.64
CA ILE A 223 9.17 -1.21 23.01
C ILE A 223 8.23 -0.66 24.07
N THR A 224 8.29 0.63 24.33
CA THR A 224 7.36 1.33 25.22
C THR A 224 6.17 1.84 24.41
N ILE A 225 4.97 1.48 24.82
CA ILE A 225 3.71 1.87 24.19
C ILE A 225 2.89 2.65 25.21
N ASN A 226 2.54 3.89 24.92
CA ASN A 226 1.73 4.73 25.80
C ASN A 226 0.24 4.40 25.64
N ALA A 227 -0.49 4.43 26.76
CA ALA A 227 -1.95 4.37 26.78
C ALA A 227 -2.57 5.67 26.20
N GLY A 228 -3.87 5.63 25.94
CA GLY A 228 -4.64 6.78 25.48
C GLY A 228 -4.46 7.10 24.00
N GLN A 229 -3.69 6.32 23.23
CA GLN A 229 -3.59 6.49 21.79
C GLN A 229 -4.92 6.19 21.13
N ASP A 230 -5.27 6.97 20.10
CA ASP A 230 -6.46 6.79 19.30
C ASP A 230 -6.40 5.48 18.53
N LEU A 231 -7.27 4.54 18.88
CA LEU A 231 -7.43 3.24 18.21
C LEU A 231 -8.48 3.27 17.08
N GLY A 232 -9.17 4.40 16.89
CA GLY A 232 -10.19 4.51 15.86
C GLY A 232 -11.62 4.60 16.41
N THR A 233 -12.57 3.91 15.74
CA THR A 233 -14.00 4.01 16.06
C THR A 233 -14.70 2.67 16.01
N TYR A 234 -15.81 2.58 16.75
CA TYR A 234 -16.78 1.48 16.63
C TYR A 234 -18.15 2.05 16.29
N GLY A 235 -18.63 1.70 15.09
CA GLY A 235 -19.79 2.34 14.50
C GLY A 235 -19.60 3.86 14.37
N SER A 236 -20.71 4.60 14.44
CA SER A 236 -20.71 6.08 14.42
C SER A 236 -20.73 6.73 15.80
N THR A 237 -20.75 5.93 16.86
CA THR A 237 -21.08 6.40 18.23
C THR A 237 -19.86 6.40 19.15
N TYR A 238 -18.95 5.44 18.98
CA TYR A 238 -17.88 5.24 19.93
C TYR A 238 -16.51 5.59 19.33
N THR A 239 -15.71 6.32 20.11
CA THR A 239 -14.26 6.46 19.87
C THR A 239 -13.53 5.41 20.70
N LEU A 240 -12.45 4.87 20.13
CA LEU A 240 -11.64 3.84 20.76
C LEU A 240 -10.28 4.40 21.14
N SER A 241 -9.79 4.03 22.32
CA SER A 241 -8.44 4.34 22.77
C SER A 241 -7.74 3.14 23.38
N LEU A 242 -6.42 3.10 23.25
CA LEU A 242 -5.59 2.05 23.83
C LEU A 242 -5.52 2.20 25.36
N ASP A 243 -5.75 1.10 26.07
CA ASP A 243 -5.71 1.04 27.52
C ASP A 243 -4.95 -0.21 27.99
N PHE A 244 -4.21 -0.07 29.08
CA PHE A 244 -3.46 -1.13 29.74
C PHE A 244 -3.96 -1.40 31.16
N ASN A 245 -5.29 -1.48 31.31
CA ASN A 245 -5.96 -1.64 32.59
C ASN A 245 -5.61 -0.52 33.60
N GLY A 246 -5.63 0.73 33.09
CA GLY A 246 -5.36 1.94 33.86
C GLY A 246 -3.87 2.30 34.00
N ALA A 247 -2.94 1.49 33.47
CA ALA A 247 -1.54 1.90 33.41
C ALA A 247 -1.31 2.92 32.28
N SER A 248 -0.41 3.89 32.50
CA SER A 248 -0.09 4.94 31.52
C SER A 248 0.69 4.44 30.30
N SER A 249 1.34 3.29 30.42
CA SER A 249 2.08 2.65 29.35
C SER A 249 2.26 1.16 29.60
N ALA A 250 2.62 0.41 28.56
CA ALA A 250 3.09 -0.97 28.66
C ALA A 250 4.46 -1.11 28.00
N THR A 251 5.20 -2.12 28.44
CA THR A 251 6.46 -2.54 27.82
C THR A 251 6.21 -3.82 27.04
N ALA A 252 6.50 -3.79 25.76
CA ALA A 252 6.58 -4.98 24.91
C ALA A 252 8.04 -5.45 24.89
N TYR A 253 8.27 -6.71 25.21
CA TYR A 253 9.60 -7.33 25.22
C TYR A 253 9.87 -8.01 23.88
N VAL A 254 11.00 -7.68 23.28
CA VAL A 254 11.46 -8.23 22.00
C VAL A 254 12.42 -9.38 22.26
N SER A 255 12.15 -10.55 21.70
CA SER A 255 12.99 -11.73 21.83
C SER A 255 12.89 -12.60 20.56
N ASN A 256 13.99 -12.74 19.82
CA ASN A 256 14.04 -13.47 18.56
C ASN A 256 12.88 -13.02 17.62
N ASN A 257 12.00 -13.97 17.28
CA ASN A 257 10.86 -13.72 16.40
C ASN A 257 9.57 -13.38 17.17
N THR A 258 9.66 -12.89 18.39
CA THR A 258 8.47 -12.58 19.22
C THR A 258 8.54 -11.19 19.84
N ILE A 259 7.36 -10.56 19.97
CA ILE A 259 7.14 -9.35 20.75
C ILE A 259 6.02 -9.66 21.74
N ALA A 260 6.27 -9.54 23.03
CA ALA A 260 5.32 -9.92 24.08
C ALA A 260 4.99 -8.75 25.01
N ILE A 261 3.70 -8.53 25.26
CA ILE A 261 3.17 -7.59 26.25
C ILE A 261 2.52 -8.41 27.36
N ASN A 262 3.12 -8.39 28.57
CA ASN A 262 2.71 -9.21 29.69
C ASN A 262 1.68 -8.49 30.61
N THR A 263 0.84 -7.67 30.03
CA THR A 263 -0.27 -6.99 30.69
C THR A 263 -1.46 -6.89 29.77
N PHE A 264 -2.58 -6.41 30.27
CA PHE A 264 -3.79 -6.20 29.47
C PHE A 264 -3.51 -5.23 28.31
N VAL A 265 -4.05 -5.55 27.15
CA VAL A 265 -4.09 -4.70 25.96
C VAL A 265 -5.55 -4.58 25.55
N LEU A 266 -6.16 -3.43 25.78
CA LEU A 266 -7.60 -3.23 25.72
C LEU A 266 -7.96 -2.09 24.76
N ALA A 267 -9.08 -2.22 24.06
CA ALA A 267 -9.74 -1.13 23.35
C ALA A 267 -10.82 -0.53 24.26
N SER A 268 -10.50 0.57 24.92
CA SER A 268 -11.44 1.35 25.72
C SER A 268 -12.38 2.13 24.81
N ALA A 269 -13.69 2.01 25.02
CA ALA A 269 -14.72 2.69 24.25
C ALA A 269 -15.28 3.88 25.03
N ALA A 270 -15.39 5.03 24.35
CA ALA A 270 -15.96 6.25 24.89
C ALA A 270 -17.10 6.78 24.00
N SER A 271 -18.12 7.35 24.62
CA SER A 271 -19.23 8.05 23.97
C SER A 271 -19.47 9.39 24.66
N GLY A 272 -19.58 10.47 23.87
CA GLY A 272 -19.71 11.81 24.43
C GLY A 272 -18.54 12.28 25.29
N GLY A 273 -17.37 11.67 25.15
CA GLY A 273 -16.16 11.96 25.94
C GLY A 273 -16.04 11.17 27.24
N GLU A 274 -17.02 10.34 27.59
CA GLU A 274 -16.98 9.49 28.78
C GLU A 274 -16.71 8.03 28.41
N THR A 275 -15.80 7.35 29.13
CA THR A 275 -15.55 5.92 28.98
C THR A 275 -16.77 5.13 29.40
N VAL A 276 -17.26 4.27 28.49
CA VAL A 276 -18.44 3.42 28.72
C VAL A 276 -18.10 1.95 28.93
N GLY A 277 -16.87 1.54 28.65
CA GLY A 277 -16.38 0.18 28.82
C GLY A 277 -15.25 -0.18 27.88
N TYR A 278 -15.05 -1.47 27.66
CA TYR A 278 -14.06 -2.01 26.72
C TYR A 278 -14.78 -2.76 25.59
N LEU A 279 -14.34 -2.51 24.35
CA LEU A 279 -14.89 -3.20 23.18
C LEU A 279 -14.29 -4.60 23.01
N THR A 280 -12.95 -4.68 23.09
CA THR A 280 -12.18 -5.90 22.90
C THR A 280 -10.84 -5.80 23.61
N GLY A 281 -10.10 -6.90 23.70
CA GLY A 281 -8.77 -6.90 24.27
C GLY A 281 -8.27 -8.28 24.65
N VAL A 282 -7.06 -8.32 25.20
CA VAL A 282 -6.41 -9.54 25.70
C VAL A 282 -5.71 -9.28 27.04
N ARG A 283 -5.54 -10.33 27.86
CA ARG A 283 -4.82 -10.27 29.15
C ARG A 283 -3.32 -10.13 28.97
N THR A 284 -2.80 -10.77 27.92
CA THR A 284 -1.43 -10.70 27.46
C THR A 284 -1.45 -10.78 25.94
N LEU A 285 -0.50 -10.10 25.29
CA LEU A 285 -0.36 -10.13 23.83
C LEU A 285 0.97 -10.76 23.48
N THR A 286 0.95 -11.74 22.57
CA THR A 286 2.15 -12.27 21.93
C THR A 286 2.02 -12.08 20.42
N LEU A 287 3.00 -11.44 19.83
CA LEU A 287 3.20 -11.31 18.39
C LEU A 287 4.30 -12.31 18.00
N THR A 288 4.01 -13.25 17.12
CA THR A 288 4.98 -14.19 16.54
C THR A 288 5.20 -13.83 15.09
N LYS A 289 6.45 -13.56 14.70
CA LYS A 289 6.82 -13.16 13.36
C LYS A 289 6.48 -14.26 12.35
N VAL A 290 5.86 -13.86 11.25
CA VAL A 290 5.61 -14.74 10.11
C VAL A 290 6.88 -14.79 9.28
N GLU A 291 7.43 -15.99 9.06
CA GLU A 291 8.55 -16.20 8.15
C GLU A 291 8.04 -16.08 6.71
N GLU A 292 8.71 -15.27 5.90
CA GLU A 292 8.42 -15.10 4.47
C GLU A 292 9.00 -16.22 3.61
#